data_8ef9e1bb093b4491c31a94e60c7ca764
#
_entry.id   8ef9e1bb093b4491c31a94e60c7ca764
#
_cell.length_a   1.000
_cell.length_b   1.000
_cell.length_c   1.000
_cell.angle_alpha   90.00
_cell.angle_beta   90.00
_cell.angle_gamma   90.00
#
_symmetry.space_group_name_H-M   'P 1'
#
loop_
_entity.id
_entity.type
_entity.pdbx_description
1 polymer ?
#
loop_
_entity_poly.entity_id
_entity_poly.type
_entity_poly.pdbx_seq_one_letter_code
_entity_poly.pdbx_strand_id
1 'polypeptide(L)'
;MRDLPAVEERLRAIIRPYEGRLETATIHGIPTLRRPGARAHDWFAFVKPASKHVGFCLLPVHTWPELAESVSPALRRRLTGKASFTFNAIDEAVMVELEALVARSYEAYIAAG
;
A
#
# COMPACT_ATOMS: atom_id res chain seq x y z
N MET A 1 10.96 -11.79 -18.93
CA MET A 1 9.72 -12.31 -18.29
C MET A 1 9.51 -11.63 -16.97
N ARG A 2 8.29 -11.22 -16.69
CA ARG A 2 7.96 -10.55 -15.44
C ARG A 2 7.80 -11.59 -14.34
N ASP A 3 8.41 -11.33 -13.19
CA ASP A 3 8.29 -12.20 -12.02
C ASP A 3 7.29 -11.57 -11.04
N LEU A 4 6.00 -11.74 -11.32
CA LEU A 4 4.94 -11.17 -10.48
C LEU A 4 4.93 -11.73 -9.06
N PRO A 5 5.21 -13.04 -8.82
CA PRO A 5 5.34 -13.51 -7.44
C PRO A 5 6.44 -12.80 -6.63
N ALA A 6 7.57 -12.46 -7.26
CA ALA A 6 8.63 -11.70 -6.59
C ALA A 6 8.19 -10.27 -6.32
N VAL A 7 7.46 -9.65 -7.25
CA VAL A 7 6.89 -8.31 -7.06
C VAL A 7 5.92 -8.32 -5.89
N GLU A 8 5.03 -9.30 -5.85
CA GLU A 8 4.07 -9.44 -4.75
C GLU A 8 4.79 -9.58 -3.40
N GLU A 9 5.79 -10.45 -3.32
CA GLU A 9 6.53 -10.66 -2.08
C GLU A 9 7.26 -9.39 -1.64
N ARG A 10 7.85 -8.65 -2.58
CA ARG A 10 8.53 -7.39 -2.27
C ARG A 10 7.57 -6.36 -1.70
N LEU A 11 6.34 -6.28 -2.27
CA LEU A 11 5.32 -5.36 -1.78
C LEU A 11 4.77 -5.79 -0.42
N ARG A 12 4.57 -7.10 -0.21
CA ARG A 12 4.14 -7.60 1.09
C ARG A 12 5.16 -7.32 2.17
N ALA A 13 6.45 -7.36 1.84
CA ALA A 13 7.52 -7.05 2.78
C ALA A 13 7.42 -5.60 3.29
N ILE A 14 6.87 -4.69 2.49
CA ILE A 14 6.69 -3.29 2.88
C ILE A 14 5.64 -3.15 3.99
N ILE A 15 4.55 -3.90 3.94
CA ILE A 15 3.48 -3.79 4.94
C ILE A 15 3.67 -4.74 6.13
N ARG A 16 4.53 -5.73 5.99
CA ARG A 16 4.77 -6.74 7.04
C ARG A 16 5.10 -6.16 8.43
N PRO A 17 5.90 -5.07 8.54
CA PRO A 17 6.18 -4.47 9.86
C PRO A 17 4.94 -3.95 10.59
N TYR A 18 3.86 -3.68 9.87
CA TYR A 18 2.63 -3.13 10.46
C TYR A 18 1.63 -4.20 10.89
N GLU A 19 1.85 -5.45 10.50
CA GLU A 19 0.94 -6.54 10.83
C GLU A 19 0.82 -6.76 12.34
N GLY A 20 1.86 -6.50 13.09
CA GLY A 20 1.83 -6.59 14.55
C GLY A 20 1.27 -5.36 15.25
N ARG A 21 1.01 -4.29 14.51
CA ARG A 21 0.52 -3.01 15.04
C ARG A 21 -0.92 -2.74 14.67
N LEU A 22 -1.45 -3.45 13.68
CA LEU A 22 -2.80 -3.25 13.16
C LEU A 22 -3.56 -4.56 13.18
N GLU A 23 -4.88 -4.46 13.11
CA GLU A 23 -5.77 -5.60 13.05
C GLU A 23 -5.87 -6.11 11.61
N THR A 24 -5.86 -7.42 11.45
CA THR A 24 -6.09 -8.04 10.13
C THR A 24 -7.58 -8.20 9.89
N ALA A 25 -8.03 -7.76 8.72
CA ALA A 25 -9.41 -7.88 8.28
C ALA A 25 -9.44 -8.43 6.86
N THR A 26 -10.63 -8.57 6.29
CA THR A 26 -10.78 -9.09 4.92
C THR A 26 -11.70 -8.15 4.14
N ILE A 27 -11.25 -7.73 2.95
CA ILE A 27 -12.04 -6.93 2.01
C ILE A 27 -12.12 -7.70 0.71
N HIS A 28 -13.33 -8.08 0.31
CA HIS A 28 -13.57 -8.86 -0.92
C HIS A 28 -12.68 -10.11 -0.99
N GLY A 29 -12.49 -10.78 0.17
CA GLY A 29 -11.66 -11.98 0.25
C GLY A 29 -10.17 -11.72 0.34
N ILE A 30 -9.72 -10.46 0.37
CA ILE A 30 -8.32 -10.07 0.40
C ILE A 30 -7.93 -9.64 1.81
N PRO A 31 -6.87 -10.22 2.41
CA PRO A 31 -6.39 -9.78 3.72
C PRO A 31 -5.93 -8.32 3.66
N THR A 32 -6.38 -7.53 4.62
CA THR A 32 -6.01 -6.11 4.73
C THR A 32 -5.73 -5.75 6.18
N LEU A 33 -5.08 -4.62 6.40
CA LEU A 33 -4.77 -4.11 7.74
C LEU A 33 -5.62 -2.89 8.05
N ARG A 34 -6.04 -2.75 9.31
CA ARG A 34 -6.80 -1.58 9.77
C ARG A 34 -6.54 -1.35 11.25
N ARG A 35 -6.85 -0.14 11.75
CA ARG A 35 -6.81 0.14 13.19
C ARG A 35 -7.78 -0.77 13.92
N PRO A 36 -7.45 -1.23 15.14
CA PRO A 36 -8.43 -1.94 15.98
C PRO A 36 -9.68 -1.08 16.16
N GLY A 37 -10.85 -1.69 15.90
CA GLY A 37 -12.13 -1.00 15.99
C GLY A 37 -12.49 -0.10 14.80
N ALA A 38 -11.65 -0.02 13.77
CA ALA A 38 -11.97 0.76 12.57
C ALA A 38 -13.13 0.14 11.80
N ARG A 39 -13.86 0.99 11.06
CA ARG A 39 -14.93 0.53 10.19
C ARG A 39 -14.36 -0.22 8.99
N ALA A 40 -15.19 -1.05 8.35
CA ALA A 40 -14.75 -1.89 7.23
C ALA A 40 -14.13 -1.09 6.08
N HIS A 41 -14.57 0.15 5.85
CA HIS A 41 -14.04 1.00 4.78
C HIS A 41 -12.90 1.90 5.22
N ASP A 42 -12.46 1.82 6.47
CA ASP A 42 -11.36 2.61 7.02
C ASP A 42 -10.14 1.71 7.23
N TRP A 43 -9.67 1.13 6.12
CA TRP A 43 -8.52 0.23 6.12
C TRP A 43 -7.23 1.00 5.86
N PHE A 44 -6.09 0.35 6.11
CA PHE A 44 -4.76 0.95 5.91
C PHE A 44 -4.16 0.56 4.56
N ALA A 45 -3.86 -0.73 4.36
CA ALA A 45 -3.17 -1.18 3.16
C ALA A 45 -3.41 -2.66 2.88
N PHE A 46 -3.33 -3.04 1.60
CA PHE A 46 -3.31 -4.45 1.21
C PHE A 46 -2.62 -4.59 -0.16
N VAL A 47 -2.18 -5.83 -0.46
CA VAL A 47 -1.58 -6.20 -1.74
C VAL A 47 -2.58 -7.04 -2.51
N LYS A 48 -2.84 -6.68 -3.77
CA LYS A 48 -3.79 -7.37 -4.62
C LYS A 48 -3.10 -7.88 -5.89
N PRO A 49 -2.73 -9.16 -5.95
CA PRO A 49 -2.15 -9.71 -7.18
C PRO A 49 -3.18 -9.81 -8.29
N ALA A 50 -2.73 -9.57 -9.51
CA ALA A 50 -3.54 -9.70 -10.72
C ALA A 50 -2.73 -10.43 -11.79
N SER A 51 -3.34 -10.68 -12.96
CA SER A 51 -2.69 -11.50 -13.98
C SER A 51 -1.49 -10.83 -14.65
N LYS A 52 -1.46 -9.50 -14.72
CA LYS A 52 -0.42 -8.76 -15.45
C LYS A 52 0.34 -7.77 -14.56
N HIS A 53 -0.09 -7.61 -13.32
CA HIS A 53 0.53 -6.66 -12.39
C HIS A 53 0.17 -7.04 -10.96
N VAL A 54 0.77 -6.35 -10.01
CA VAL A 54 0.41 -6.47 -8.60
C VAL A 54 0.00 -5.07 -8.10
N GLY A 55 -1.17 -4.98 -7.49
CA GLY A 55 -1.66 -3.73 -6.90
C GLY A 55 -1.20 -3.60 -5.46
N PHE A 56 -0.79 -2.40 -5.08
CA PHE A 56 -0.51 -2.03 -3.69
C PHE A 56 -1.50 -0.92 -3.33
N CYS A 57 -2.47 -1.26 -2.49
CA CYS A 57 -3.53 -0.33 -2.12
C CYS A 57 -3.23 0.28 -0.76
N LEU A 58 -3.26 1.62 -0.70
CA LEU A 58 -2.89 2.39 0.48
C LEU A 58 -3.91 3.51 0.66
N LEU A 59 -4.95 3.27 1.48
CA LEU A 59 -6.08 4.19 1.62
C LEU A 59 -5.68 5.59 2.08
N PRO A 60 -4.73 5.79 3.01
CA PRO A 60 -4.37 7.14 3.44
C PRO A 60 -3.99 8.10 2.32
N VAL A 61 -3.46 7.58 1.20
CA VAL A 61 -3.12 8.39 0.03
C VAL A 61 -4.38 9.03 -0.58
N HIS A 62 -5.52 8.36 -0.49
CA HIS A 62 -6.81 8.92 -0.93
C HIS A 62 -7.37 9.89 0.10
N THR A 63 -7.27 9.54 1.38
CA THR A 63 -7.79 10.37 2.47
C THR A 63 -7.01 11.69 2.59
N TRP A 64 -5.68 11.61 2.43
CA TRP A 64 -4.78 12.77 2.50
C TRP A 64 -3.94 12.85 1.21
N PRO A 65 -4.49 13.48 0.14
CA PRO A 65 -3.82 13.49 -1.18
C PRO A 65 -2.41 14.08 -1.18
N GLU A 66 -2.09 14.94 -0.21
CA GLU A 66 -0.76 15.52 -0.07
C GLU A 66 0.33 14.46 0.15
N LEU A 67 -0.04 13.28 0.64
CA LEU A 67 0.91 12.17 0.78
C LEU A 67 1.43 11.72 -0.58
N ALA A 68 0.53 11.61 -1.58
CA ALA A 68 0.93 11.24 -2.93
C ALA A 68 1.69 12.35 -3.64
N GLU A 69 1.40 13.61 -3.31
CA GLU A 69 2.07 14.74 -3.92
C GLU A 69 3.53 14.87 -3.47
N SER A 70 3.90 14.26 -2.35
CA SER A 70 5.25 14.34 -1.81
C SER A 70 6.22 13.35 -2.42
N VAL A 71 5.76 12.46 -3.31
CA VAL A 71 6.60 11.42 -3.89
C VAL A 71 7.17 11.85 -5.25
N SER A 72 8.21 11.13 -5.71
CA SER A 72 8.83 11.40 -7.00
C SER A 72 7.86 11.08 -8.15
N PRO A 73 8.12 11.65 -9.35
CA PRO A 73 7.34 11.29 -10.53
C PRO A 73 7.36 9.79 -10.85
N ALA A 74 8.45 9.11 -10.53
CA ALA A 74 8.58 7.66 -10.80
C ALA A 74 7.56 6.85 -10.00
N LEU A 75 7.40 7.13 -8.71
CA LEU A 75 6.41 6.47 -7.89
C LEU A 75 5.01 6.97 -8.20
N ARG A 76 4.85 8.27 -8.44
CA ARG A 76 3.56 8.86 -8.74
C ARG A 76 2.92 8.28 -9.99
N ARG A 77 3.72 7.93 -10.99
CA ARG A 77 3.22 7.28 -12.20
C ARG A 77 2.63 5.90 -11.95
N ARG A 78 2.97 5.28 -10.82
CA ARG A 78 2.41 3.97 -10.45
C ARG A 78 1.03 4.09 -9.80
N LEU A 79 0.63 5.30 -9.40
CA LEU A 79 -0.70 5.54 -8.82
C LEU A 79 -1.73 5.55 -9.96
N THR A 80 -2.45 4.45 -10.11
CA THR A 80 -3.39 4.23 -11.21
C THR A 80 -4.84 4.42 -10.80
N GLY A 81 -5.12 4.54 -9.50
CA GLY A 81 -6.44 4.81 -8.95
C GLY A 81 -6.31 5.75 -7.78
N LYS A 82 -7.38 5.90 -7.01
CA LYS A 82 -7.39 6.84 -5.88
C LYS A 82 -6.42 6.42 -4.77
N ALA A 83 -6.23 5.11 -4.58
CA ALA A 83 -5.39 4.58 -3.51
C ALA A 83 -4.56 3.38 -3.98
N SER A 84 -4.46 3.14 -5.28
CA SER A 84 -3.85 1.93 -5.83
C SER A 84 -2.60 2.25 -6.63
N PHE A 85 -1.48 1.68 -6.21
CA PHE A 85 -0.23 1.70 -6.98
C PHE A 85 -0.12 0.36 -7.72
N THR A 86 0.30 0.39 -8.97
CA THR A 86 0.38 -0.80 -9.82
C THR A 86 1.83 -1.05 -10.24
N PHE A 87 2.29 -2.29 -10.03
CA PHE A 87 3.68 -2.67 -10.31
C PHE A 87 3.71 -3.97 -11.13
N ASN A 88 4.59 -4.03 -12.12
CA ASN A 88 4.84 -5.27 -12.87
C ASN A 88 6.32 -5.66 -12.86
N ALA A 89 7.14 -4.92 -12.15
CA ALA A 89 8.57 -5.19 -11.98
C ALA A 89 9.04 -4.55 -10.67
N ILE A 90 10.19 -5.01 -10.17
CA ILE A 90 10.81 -4.44 -8.98
C ILE A 90 11.82 -3.39 -9.40
N ASP A 91 11.58 -2.15 -8.95
CA ASP A 91 12.56 -1.05 -9.03
C ASP A 91 12.85 -0.66 -7.58
N GLU A 92 14.03 -1.03 -7.07
CA GLU A 92 14.32 -0.84 -5.64
C GLU A 92 14.29 0.62 -5.21
N ALA A 93 14.67 1.55 -6.07
CA ALA A 93 14.58 2.97 -5.73
C ALA A 93 13.12 3.39 -5.48
N VAL A 94 12.20 2.89 -6.30
CA VAL A 94 10.78 3.14 -6.14
C VAL A 94 10.22 2.40 -4.92
N MET A 95 10.70 1.18 -4.66
CA MET A 95 10.25 0.41 -3.50
C MET A 95 10.67 1.07 -2.19
N VAL A 96 11.89 1.58 -2.10
CA VAL A 96 12.35 2.31 -0.92
C VAL A 96 11.52 3.56 -0.70
N GLU A 97 11.17 4.26 -1.77
CA GLU A 97 10.31 5.44 -1.68
C GLU A 97 8.90 5.07 -1.23
N LEU A 98 8.37 3.96 -1.72
CA LEU A 98 7.07 3.45 -1.29
C LEU A 98 7.10 3.09 0.20
N GLU A 99 8.17 2.47 0.68
CA GLU A 99 8.32 2.19 2.11
C GLU A 99 8.23 3.46 2.95
N ALA A 100 8.90 4.53 2.51
CA ALA A 100 8.86 5.81 3.22
C ALA A 100 7.46 6.43 3.19
N LEU A 101 6.75 6.30 2.05
CA LEU A 101 5.39 6.77 1.93
C LEU A 101 4.45 6.00 2.85
N VAL A 102 4.62 4.69 2.95
CA VAL A 102 3.81 3.86 3.84
C VAL A 102 4.03 4.28 5.30
N ALA A 103 5.27 4.57 5.69
CA ALA A 103 5.57 5.03 7.05
C ALA A 103 4.87 6.35 7.36
N ARG A 104 4.91 7.32 6.44
CA ARG A 104 4.20 8.60 6.62
C ARG A 104 2.68 8.39 6.66
N SER A 105 2.18 7.50 5.82
CA SER A 105 0.76 7.17 5.76
C SER A 105 0.29 6.52 7.07
N TYR A 106 1.12 5.65 7.64
CA TYR A 106 0.82 5.02 8.93
C TYR A 106 0.70 6.07 10.04
N GLU A 107 1.64 7.02 10.09
CA GLU A 107 1.61 8.09 11.09
C GLU A 107 0.30 8.89 10.98
N ALA A 108 -0.09 9.27 9.77
CA ALA A 108 -1.33 10.02 9.55
C ALA A 108 -2.56 9.19 9.93
N TYR A 109 -2.57 7.91 9.55
CA TYR A 109 -3.69 7.01 9.81
C TYR A 109 -3.91 6.79 11.31
N ILE A 110 -2.83 6.58 12.07
CA ILE A 110 -2.92 6.37 13.51
C ILE A 110 -3.31 7.67 14.22
N ALA A 111 -2.77 8.81 13.80
CA ALA A 111 -3.09 10.10 14.41
C ALA A 111 -4.55 10.50 14.22
N ALA A 112 -5.20 10.04 13.16
CA ALA A 112 -6.61 10.33 12.88
C ALA A 112 -7.58 9.43 13.67
N GLY A 113 -7.06 8.35 14.25
CA GLY A 113 -7.88 7.34 14.97
C GLY A 113 -8.20 7.60 16.41
#